data_f07df74483bdeaf025d4b60252abaa32
#
_entry.id   f07df74483bdeaf025d4b60252abaa32
#
_cell.length_a   1.000
_cell.length_b   1.000
_cell.length_c   1.000
_cell.angle_alpha   90.00
_cell.angle_beta   90.00
_cell.angle_gamma   90.00
#
_symmetry.space_group_name_H-M   'P 1'
#
loop_
_entity.id
_entity.type
_entity.pdbx_description
1 polymer ?
#
loop_
_entity_poly.entity_id
_entity_poly.type
_entity_poly.pdbx_seq_one_letter_code
_entity_poly.pdbx_strand_id
1 'polypeptide(L)'
;MSELNYEHVFNVLVDKTAEYVTSNNLKAMVLGISGGIDSTVVAAICHEVSNKTDIPLIGRSLPIKNKEDEFSVSELVGEAFCDEFKVFNLSNSYKASLFDLCADAGLIKDCKGYDWYWVSDLEELTGRTPIANGNLQARCRMKHLYDIASIRKGLVMSTDNQTEYQLGFWTIHGDVGDFDPIQDLWKTEVYGLANYLRDRYKSKALEALHNDYKETCDKYRAMSYAVYSSCKLIPTDGLGISNSDLEQIGAKSYDEVDDILSRYIPFKEYRQKHGEPLHPHDEMAVLLGGQIQLFALDGHLARGEIHHHI
;
A
#
# COMPACT_ATOMS: atom_id res chain seq x y z
N MET A 1 14.45 -2.44 20.00
CA MET A 1 13.99 -1.08 19.63
C MET A 1 13.35 -0.42 20.83
N SER A 2 13.55 0.88 21.08
CA SER A 2 12.81 1.63 22.13
C SER A 2 11.33 1.63 21.80
N GLU A 3 10.47 1.44 22.81
CA GLU A 3 9.02 1.48 22.63
C GLU A 3 8.62 2.88 22.11
N LEU A 4 8.04 2.92 20.89
CA LEU A 4 7.61 4.18 20.28
C LEU A 4 6.36 4.73 20.97
N ASN A 5 6.34 6.04 21.18
CA ASN A 5 5.12 6.73 21.58
C ASN A 5 4.23 6.94 20.35
N TYR A 6 3.32 6.00 20.08
CA TYR A 6 2.46 6.03 18.90
C TYR A 6 1.48 7.21 18.85
N GLU A 7 1.11 7.77 19.99
CA GLU A 7 0.34 9.02 20.03
C GLU A 7 1.16 10.19 19.44
N HIS A 8 2.42 10.30 19.85
CA HIS A 8 3.32 11.31 19.31
C HIS A 8 3.58 11.09 17.83
N VAL A 9 3.88 9.85 17.42
CA VAL A 9 4.11 9.48 16.02
C VAL A 9 2.89 9.87 15.17
N PHE A 10 1.69 9.46 15.57
CA PHE A 10 0.46 9.79 14.86
C PHE A 10 0.26 11.30 14.68
N ASN A 11 0.44 12.07 15.75
CA ASN A 11 0.27 13.53 15.71
C ASN A 11 1.29 14.17 14.76
N VAL A 12 2.56 13.73 14.78
CA VAL A 12 3.60 14.21 13.86
C VAL A 12 3.25 13.91 12.41
N LEU A 13 2.80 12.68 12.10
CA LEU A 13 2.40 12.30 10.76
C LEU A 13 1.21 13.12 10.25
N VAL A 14 0.20 13.34 11.09
CA VAL A 14 -0.94 14.21 10.77
C VAL A 14 -0.48 15.64 10.51
N ASP A 15 0.38 16.20 11.38
CA ASP A 15 0.85 17.58 11.25
C ASP A 15 1.69 17.79 10.00
N LYS A 16 2.61 16.87 9.70
CA LYS A 16 3.44 16.91 8.49
C LYS A 16 2.64 16.77 7.21
N THR A 17 1.66 15.87 7.21
CA THR A 17 0.76 15.70 6.06
C THR A 17 -0.11 16.95 5.87
N ALA A 18 -0.66 17.53 6.95
CA ALA A 18 -1.44 18.77 6.90
C ALA A 18 -0.60 19.94 6.38
N GLU A 19 0.63 20.11 6.85
CA GLU A 19 1.58 21.11 6.38
C GLU A 19 1.83 20.95 4.87
N TYR A 20 2.08 19.72 4.41
CA TYR A 20 2.36 19.44 3.00
C TYR A 20 1.18 19.79 2.09
N VAL A 21 -0.05 19.32 2.42
CA VAL A 21 -1.21 19.54 1.57
C VAL A 21 -1.64 21.00 1.53
N THR A 22 -1.49 21.73 2.64
CA THR A 22 -1.86 23.15 2.73
C THR A 22 -0.83 24.05 2.04
N SER A 23 0.47 23.83 2.28
CA SER A 23 1.54 24.64 1.68
C SER A 23 1.61 24.50 0.15
N ASN A 24 1.20 23.35 -0.38
CA ASN A 24 1.10 23.11 -1.82
C ASN A 24 -0.27 23.48 -2.43
N ASN A 25 -1.18 24.10 -1.66
CA ASN A 25 -2.54 24.50 -2.10
C ASN A 25 -3.37 23.36 -2.71
N LEU A 26 -3.19 22.15 -2.26
CA LEU A 26 -3.91 20.98 -2.73
C LEU A 26 -5.38 21.05 -2.30
N LYS A 27 -6.27 20.42 -3.07
CA LYS A 27 -7.73 20.49 -2.87
C LYS A 27 -8.34 19.12 -2.53
N ALA A 28 -7.57 18.07 -2.58
CA ALA A 28 -7.98 16.73 -2.18
C ALA A 28 -6.76 15.83 -1.89
N MET A 29 -6.94 14.88 -1.00
CA MET A 29 -6.10 13.71 -0.82
C MET A 29 -6.81 12.51 -1.46
N VAL A 30 -6.19 11.83 -2.41
CA VAL A 30 -6.79 10.67 -3.10
C VAL A 30 -6.06 9.41 -2.65
N LEU A 31 -6.81 8.42 -2.18
CA LEU A 31 -6.24 7.20 -1.62
C LEU A 31 -6.90 5.94 -2.19
N GLY A 32 -6.09 4.97 -2.60
CA GLY A 32 -6.54 3.62 -2.86
C GLY A 32 -6.78 2.86 -1.56
N ILE A 33 -8.01 2.43 -1.31
CA ILE A 33 -8.39 1.67 -0.12
C ILE A 33 -8.38 0.19 -0.47
N SER A 34 -7.32 -0.51 -0.11
CA SER A 34 -7.20 -1.97 -0.31
C SER A 34 -7.88 -2.78 0.81
N GLY A 35 -8.07 -2.19 1.98
CA GLY A 35 -8.47 -2.87 3.21
C GLY A 35 -7.28 -3.40 4.02
N GLY A 36 -6.07 -3.44 3.45
CA GLY A 36 -4.84 -3.79 4.15
C GLY A 36 -4.46 -2.77 5.23
N ILE A 37 -3.58 -3.19 6.14
CA ILE A 37 -3.22 -2.40 7.32
C ILE A 37 -2.61 -1.03 6.96
N ASP A 38 -1.74 -0.97 5.94
CA ASP A 38 -1.05 0.24 5.51
C ASP A 38 -2.05 1.27 4.98
N SER A 39 -2.91 0.90 4.03
CA SER A 39 -3.95 1.78 3.50
C SER A 39 -4.93 2.26 4.58
N THR A 40 -5.17 1.43 5.60
CA THR A 40 -6.04 1.78 6.74
C THR A 40 -5.38 2.82 7.66
N VAL A 41 -4.09 2.67 7.96
CA VAL A 41 -3.34 3.65 8.77
C VAL A 41 -3.23 4.97 8.03
N VAL A 42 -2.92 4.95 6.72
CA VAL A 42 -2.90 6.17 5.89
C VAL A 42 -4.28 6.82 5.83
N ALA A 43 -5.36 6.05 5.68
CA ALA A 43 -6.73 6.58 5.71
C ALA A 43 -7.05 7.28 7.04
N ALA A 44 -6.62 6.70 8.17
CA ALA A 44 -6.81 7.31 9.48
C ALA A 44 -6.01 8.61 9.65
N ILE A 45 -4.77 8.68 9.16
CA ILE A 45 -3.95 9.90 9.14
C ILE A 45 -4.64 10.97 8.29
N CYS A 46 -5.02 10.64 7.05
CA CYS A 46 -5.66 11.57 6.13
C CYS A 46 -7.05 12.04 6.64
N HIS A 47 -7.78 11.20 7.36
CA HIS A 47 -9.03 11.59 8.01
C HIS A 47 -8.81 12.71 9.04
N GLU A 48 -7.80 12.59 9.90
CA GLU A 48 -7.49 13.66 10.86
C GLU A 48 -6.93 14.92 10.16
N VAL A 49 -6.21 14.76 9.05
CA VAL A 49 -5.79 15.88 8.20
C VAL A 49 -7.00 16.58 7.60
N SER A 50 -7.99 15.85 7.07
CA SER A 50 -9.23 16.42 6.55
C SER A 50 -9.97 17.22 7.60
N ASN A 51 -10.14 16.66 8.81
CA ASN A 51 -10.76 17.34 9.94
C ASN A 51 -10.02 18.63 10.35
N LYS A 52 -8.69 18.70 10.12
CA LYS A 52 -7.85 19.83 10.50
C LYS A 52 -7.76 20.93 9.45
N THR A 53 -7.90 20.57 8.18
CA THR A 53 -7.60 21.46 7.03
C THR A 53 -8.78 21.73 6.12
N ASP A 54 -9.90 21.03 6.29
CA ASP A 54 -11.05 20.99 5.38
C ASP A 54 -10.69 20.51 3.95
N ILE A 55 -9.52 19.85 3.77
CA ILE A 55 -9.12 19.24 2.50
C ILE A 55 -9.61 17.78 2.51
N PRO A 56 -10.58 17.40 1.65
CA PRO A 56 -11.23 16.10 1.74
C PRO A 56 -10.32 14.92 1.38
N LEU A 57 -10.54 13.78 2.07
CA LEU A 57 -10.03 12.48 1.71
C LEU A 57 -11.00 11.77 0.76
N ILE A 58 -10.54 11.50 -0.45
CA ILE A 58 -11.28 10.77 -1.49
C ILE A 58 -10.74 9.35 -1.58
N GLY A 59 -11.46 8.39 -1.01
CA GLY A 59 -11.10 6.97 -1.05
C GLY A 59 -11.72 6.23 -2.24
N ARG A 60 -10.97 5.32 -2.81
CA ARG A 60 -11.45 4.40 -3.85
C ARG A 60 -11.03 2.97 -3.54
N SER A 61 -11.99 2.06 -3.46
CA SER A 61 -11.74 0.63 -3.57
C SER A 61 -11.85 0.24 -5.04
N LEU A 62 -10.77 -0.33 -5.59
CA LEU A 62 -10.59 -0.57 -7.02
C LEU A 62 -10.35 -2.08 -7.29
N PRO A 63 -11.34 -2.96 -7.04
CA PRO A 63 -11.16 -4.39 -7.20
C PRO A 63 -10.88 -4.78 -8.65
N ILE A 64 -9.90 -5.70 -8.81
CA ILE A 64 -9.59 -6.42 -10.02
C ILE A 64 -9.37 -7.87 -9.62
N LYS A 65 -10.38 -8.74 -9.72
CA LYS A 65 -10.31 -10.14 -9.30
C LYS A 65 -9.96 -10.35 -7.81
N ASN A 66 -10.26 -9.37 -6.94
CA ASN A 66 -9.99 -9.47 -5.51
C ASN A 66 -10.85 -10.55 -4.84
N LYS A 67 -10.36 -11.09 -3.73
CA LYS A 67 -11.12 -11.98 -2.86
C LYS A 67 -12.23 -11.20 -2.13
N GLU A 68 -13.32 -11.87 -1.81
CA GLU A 68 -14.51 -11.27 -1.16
C GLU A 68 -14.17 -10.64 0.20
N ASP A 69 -13.29 -11.27 0.98
CA ASP A 69 -12.85 -10.79 2.30
C ASP A 69 -12.09 -9.44 2.22
N GLU A 70 -11.19 -9.29 1.26
CA GLU A 70 -10.45 -8.04 1.04
C GLU A 70 -11.39 -6.91 0.65
N PHE A 71 -12.38 -7.21 -0.16
CA PHE A 71 -13.40 -6.25 -0.59
C PHE A 71 -14.23 -5.74 0.58
N SER A 72 -14.71 -6.62 1.46
CA SER A 72 -15.53 -6.23 2.62
C SER A 72 -14.78 -5.32 3.60
N VAL A 73 -13.49 -5.55 3.84
CA VAL A 73 -12.68 -4.70 4.72
C VAL A 73 -12.38 -3.34 4.08
N SER A 74 -12.15 -3.29 2.76
CA SER A 74 -11.94 -2.01 2.08
C SER A 74 -13.18 -1.10 2.15
N GLU A 75 -14.39 -1.66 2.12
CA GLU A 75 -15.64 -0.90 2.32
C GLU A 75 -15.73 -0.36 3.76
N LEU A 76 -15.46 -1.20 4.76
CA LEU A 76 -15.46 -0.77 6.17
C LEU A 76 -14.50 0.40 6.40
N VAL A 77 -13.29 0.33 5.84
CA VAL A 77 -12.27 1.38 5.97
C VAL A 77 -12.70 2.65 5.22
N GLY A 78 -13.17 2.50 3.99
CA GLY A 78 -13.58 3.63 3.17
C GLY A 78 -14.76 4.40 3.77
N GLU A 79 -15.77 3.70 4.27
CA GLU A 79 -16.94 4.30 4.92
C GLU A 79 -16.60 4.94 6.29
N ALA A 80 -15.62 4.38 7.02
CA ALA A 80 -15.24 4.90 8.32
C ALA A 80 -14.38 6.17 8.26
N PHE A 81 -13.51 6.31 7.24
CA PHE A 81 -12.46 7.31 7.24
C PHE A 81 -12.57 8.34 6.11
N CYS A 82 -13.15 8.00 4.96
CA CYS A 82 -13.15 8.90 3.80
C CYS A 82 -14.34 9.87 3.80
N ASP A 83 -14.11 11.10 3.36
CA ASP A 83 -15.16 12.10 3.15
C ASP A 83 -15.98 11.76 1.89
N GLU A 84 -15.32 11.18 0.89
CA GLU A 84 -15.95 10.63 -0.31
C GLU A 84 -15.38 9.24 -0.57
N PHE A 85 -16.22 8.20 -0.50
CA PHE A 85 -15.81 6.82 -0.78
C PHE A 85 -16.64 6.21 -1.91
N LYS A 86 -15.98 5.45 -2.79
CA LYS A 86 -16.64 4.65 -3.82
C LYS A 86 -15.87 3.37 -4.08
N VAL A 87 -16.63 2.32 -4.35
CA VAL A 87 -16.10 1.09 -4.95
C VAL A 87 -16.29 1.17 -6.45
N PHE A 88 -15.22 0.93 -7.20
CA PHE A 88 -15.27 0.91 -8.66
C PHE A 88 -14.47 -0.26 -9.21
N ASN A 89 -15.15 -1.25 -9.77
CA ASN A 89 -14.52 -2.45 -10.33
C ASN A 89 -13.78 -2.13 -11.62
N LEU A 90 -12.46 -2.33 -11.63
CA LEU A 90 -11.58 -2.06 -12.76
C LEU A 90 -11.31 -3.29 -13.64
N SER A 91 -11.99 -4.41 -13.44
CA SER A 91 -11.76 -5.63 -14.22
C SER A 91 -11.90 -5.42 -15.73
N ASN A 92 -12.82 -4.55 -16.17
CA ASN A 92 -12.97 -4.22 -17.60
C ASN A 92 -11.78 -3.40 -18.13
N SER A 93 -11.29 -2.41 -17.35
CA SER A 93 -10.10 -1.62 -17.72
C SER A 93 -8.85 -2.49 -17.79
N TYR A 94 -8.71 -3.42 -16.86
CA TYR A 94 -7.62 -4.40 -16.85
C TYR A 94 -7.67 -5.30 -18.08
N LYS A 95 -8.85 -5.89 -18.40
CA LYS A 95 -9.03 -6.74 -19.58
C LYS A 95 -8.74 -5.99 -20.88
N ALA A 96 -9.20 -4.74 -21.01
CA ALA A 96 -8.92 -3.92 -22.17
C ALA A 96 -7.42 -3.66 -22.34
N SER A 97 -6.72 -3.29 -21.27
CA SER A 97 -5.27 -3.08 -21.29
C SER A 97 -4.51 -4.35 -21.64
N LEU A 98 -4.97 -5.50 -21.14
CA LEU A 98 -4.36 -6.80 -21.45
C LEU A 98 -4.59 -7.16 -22.91
N PHE A 99 -5.78 -6.90 -23.45
CA PHE A 99 -6.09 -7.11 -24.87
C PHE A 99 -5.17 -6.30 -25.79
N ASP A 100 -4.99 -5.00 -25.50
CA ASP A 100 -4.11 -4.12 -26.27
C ASP A 100 -2.66 -4.64 -26.27
N LEU A 101 -2.16 -5.08 -25.10
CA LEU A 101 -0.83 -5.67 -24.98
C LEU A 101 -0.69 -6.99 -25.77
N CYS A 102 -1.75 -7.81 -25.79
CA CYS A 102 -1.76 -9.04 -26.59
C CYS A 102 -1.75 -8.75 -28.09
N ALA A 103 -2.48 -7.73 -28.49
CA ALA A 103 -2.55 -7.29 -29.88
C ALA A 103 -1.20 -6.74 -30.36
N ASP A 104 -0.55 -5.90 -29.56
CA ASP A 104 0.77 -5.34 -29.83
C ASP A 104 1.83 -6.44 -29.92
N ALA A 105 1.77 -7.44 -29.04
CA ALA A 105 2.65 -8.61 -29.07
C ALA A 105 2.38 -9.59 -30.23
N GLY A 106 1.36 -9.35 -31.05
CA GLY A 106 0.98 -10.24 -32.18
C GLY A 106 0.38 -11.57 -31.74
N LEU A 107 -0.02 -11.71 -30.49
CA LEU A 107 -0.64 -12.92 -29.94
C LEU A 107 -2.10 -13.06 -30.36
N ILE A 108 -2.76 -11.96 -30.70
CA ILE A 108 -4.11 -11.92 -31.23
C ILE A 108 -4.02 -11.47 -32.69
N LYS A 109 -4.34 -12.40 -33.61
CA LYS A 109 -4.44 -12.10 -35.04
C LYS A 109 -5.80 -11.48 -35.33
N ASP A 110 -5.80 -10.33 -36.04
CA ASP A 110 -7.00 -9.61 -36.46
C ASP A 110 -7.86 -9.01 -35.34
N CYS A 111 -7.35 -7.93 -34.75
CA CYS A 111 -8.11 -7.11 -33.79
C CYS A 111 -9.30 -6.33 -34.41
N LYS A 112 -9.48 -6.38 -35.73
CA LYS A 112 -10.61 -5.74 -36.43
C LYS A 112 -11.89 -6.52 -36.21
N GLY A 113 -12.67 -6.13 -35.21
CA GLY A 113 -14.00 -6.68 -34.95
C GLY A 113 -14.05 -7.73 -33.81
N TYR A 114 -12.98 -8.00 -33.12
CA TYR A 114 -13.07 -8.80 -31.90
C TYR A 114 -13.55 -7.94 -30.75
N ASP A 115 -14.68 -8.32 -30.21
CA ASP A 115 -15.17 -7.83 -28.94
C ASP A 115 -14.32 -8.49 -27.83
N TRP A 116 -13.33 -7.76 -27.28
CA TRP A 116 -12.45 -8.22 -26.19
C TRP A 116 -13.21 -8.80 -25.01
N TYR A 117 -14.49 -8.49 -24.90
CA TYR A 117 -15.41 -8.98 -23.88
C TYR A 117 -15.55 -10.51 -23.89
N TRP A 118 -15.37 -11.15 -25.05
CA TRP A 118 -15.57 -12.58 -25.26
C TRP A 118 -14.30 -13.43 -25.16
N VAL A 119 -13.13 -12.81 -25.00
CA VAL A 119 -11.89 -13.56 -24.83
C VAL A 119 -11.77 -13.92 -23.35
N SER A 120 -12.10 -15.18 -23.02
CA SER A 120 -12.23 -15.64 -21.63
C SER A 120 -10.90 -15.69 -20.90
N ASP A 121 -9.78 -16.00 -21.54
CA ASP A 121 -8.50 -16.30 -20.90
C ASP A 121 -7.30 -15.59 -21.55
N LEU A 122 -7.38 -14.24 -21.62
CA LEU A 122 -6.28 -13.41 -22.15
C LEU A 122 -4.96 -13.62 -21.37
N GLU A 123 -5.03 -13.91 -20.07
CA GLU A 123 -3.84 -14.17 -19.25
C GLU A 123 -3.15 -15.46 -19.65
N GLU A 124 -3.91 -16.52 -19.90
CA GLU A 124 -3.38 -17.82 -20.35
C GLU A 124 -2.80 -17.73 -21.76
N LEU A 125 -3.50 -17.03 -22.68
CA LEU A 125 -3.04 -16.81 -24.05
C LEU A 125 -1.72 -16.05 -24.14
N THR A 126 -1.43 -15.17 -23.17
CA THR A 126 -0.24 -14.32 -23.19
C THR A 126 1.01 -15.01 -22.67
N GLY A 127 0.89 -16.12 -21.95
CA GLY A 127 1.99 -16.73 -21.21
C GLY A 127 2.61 -15.79 -20.16
N ARG A 128 1.86 -14.75 -19.72
CA ARG A 128 2.34 -13.77 -18.74
C ARG A 128 2.48 -14.42 -17.36
N THR A 129 3.53 -14.02 -16.64
CA THR A 129 3.71 -14.45 -15.25
C THR A 129 2.67 -13.79 -14.33
N PRO A 130 2.33 -14.40 -13.18
CA PRO A 130 1.50 -13.76 -12.16
C PRO A 130 2.01 -12.36 -11.78
N ILE A 131 3.33 -12.18 -11.62
CA ILE A 131 3.97 -10.88 -11.34
C ILE A 131 3.65 -9.86 -12.43
N ALA A 132 3.78 -10.22 -13.71
CA ALA A 132 3.47 -9.30 -14.81
C ALA A 132 1.99 -8.89 -14.82
N ASN A 133 1.09 -9.81 -14.48
CA ASN A 133 -0.34 -9.55 -14.39
C ASN A 133 -0.66 -8.63 -13.21
N GLY A 134 -0.10 -8.89 -12.03
CA GLY A 134 -0.28 -8.06 -10.87
C GLY A 134 0.27 -6.64 -11.05
N ASN A 135 1.46 -6.51 -11.63
CA ASN A 135 2.02 -5.20 -11.98
C ASN A 135 1.10 -4.40 -12.93
N LEU A 136 0.44 -5.06 -13.87
CA LEU A 136 -0.54 -4.41 -14.74
C LEU A 136 -1.80 -3.99 -13.95
N GLN A 137 -2.27 -4.83 -13.02
CA GLN A 137 -3.40 -4.48 -12.15
C GLN A 137 -3.09 -3.27 -11.28
N ALA A 138 -1.92 -3.23 -10.65
CA ALA A 138 -1.46 -2.08 -9.85
C ALA A 138 -1.43 -0.79 -10.69
N ARG A 139 -0.85 -0.83 -11.90
CA ARG A 139 -0.84 0.31 -12.82
C ARG A 139 -2.22 0.75 -13.28
N CYS A 140 -3.17 -0.17 -13.47
CA CYS A 140 -4.56 0.17 -13.79
C CYS A 140 -5.24 0.94 -12.63
N ARG A 141 -4.97 0.53 -11.38
CA ARG A 141 -5.46 1.24 -10.19
C ARG A 141 -4.84 2.63 -10.09
N MET A 142 -3.52 2.73 -10.23
CA MET A 142 -2.81 4.00 -10.11
C MET A 142 -3.24 5.00 -11.19
N LYS A 143 -3.39 4.57 -12.44
CA LYS A 143 -3.94 5.40 -13.52
C LYS A 143 -5.28 6.02 -13.12
N HIS A 144 -6.17 5.26 -12.50
CA HIS A 144 -7.49 5.74 -12.08
C HIS A 144 -7.40 6.74 -10.92
N LEU A 145 -6.51 6.49 -9.94
CA LEU A 145 -6.30 7.41 -8.81
C LEU A 145 -5.70 8.74 -9.25
N TYR A 146 -4.69 8.72 -10.12
CA TYR A 146 -4.07 9.94 -10.66
C TYR A 146 -5.04 10.77 -11.52
N ASP A 147 -5.95 10.14 -12.26
CA ASP A 147 -6.98 10.86 -13.02
C ASP A 147 -7.93 11.60 -12.07
N ILE A 148 -8.38 10.96 -10.98
CA ILE A 148 -9.18 11.61 -9.93
C ILE A 148 -8.38 12.75 -9.28
N ALA A 149 -7.13 12.53 -8.90
CA ALA A 149 -6.29 13.56 -8.28
C ALA A 149 -6.13 14.78 -9.21
N SER A 150 -5.91 14.56 -10.50
CA SER A 150 -5.81 15.62 -11.49
C SER A 150 -7.10 16.45 -11.59
N ILE A 151 -8.27 15.80 -11.71
CA ILE A 151 -9.58 16.46 -11.79
C ILE A 151 -9.87 17.25 -10.50
N ARG A 152 -9.53 16.70 -9.34
CA ARG A 152 -9.81 17.28 -8.01
C ARG A 152 -8.74 18.27 -7.55
N LYS A 153 -7.67 18.50 -8.33
CA LYS A 153 -6.51 19.32 -7.96
C LYS A 153 -5.86 18.84 -6.64
N GLY A 154 -5.79 17.54 -6.50
CA GLY A 154 -5.24 16.84 -5.34
C GLY A 154 -3.96 16.09 -5.67
N LEU A 155 -3.57 15.22 -4.78
CA LEU A 155 -2.45 14.29 -4.94
C LEU A 155 -2.89 12.88 -4.57
N VAL A 156 -2.12 11.89 -5.02
CA VAL A 156 -2.30 10.49 -4.64
C VAL A 156 -1.45 10.19 -3.41
N MET A 157 -2.10 9.71 -2.35
CA MET A 157 -1.42 9.24 -1.14
C MET A 157 -0.84 7.86 -1.37
N SER A 158 0.43 7.66 -1.01
CA SER A 158 1.09 6.36 -1.00
C SER A 158 0.82 5.59 0.29
N THR A 159 1.05 4.30 0.26
CA THR A 159 0.84 3.40 1.41
C THR A 159 2.04 2.47 1.65
N ASP A 160 3.17 2.77 1.03
CA ASP A 160 4.39 1.98 1.16
C ASP A 160 5.06 2.26 2.51
N ASN A 161 5.48 1.23 3.19
CA ASN A 161 6.21 1.37 4.45
C ASN A 161 7.71 1.10 4.26
N GLN A 162 8.51 1.36 5.28
CA GLN A 162 9.96 1.21 5.24
C GLN A 162 10.39 -0.22 4.90
N THR A 163 9.69 -1.23 5.40
CA THR A 163 9.98 -2.64 5.13
C THR A 163 9.80 -2.96 3.65
N GLU A 164 8.66 -2.56 3.07
CA GLU A 164 8.38 -2.74 1.64
C GLU A 164 9.39 -1.98 0.77
N TYR A 165 9.70 -0.73 1.16
CA TYR A 165 10.70 0.07 0.47
C TYR A 165 12.09 -0.60 0.45
N GLN A 166 12.55 -1.13 1.58
CA GLN A 166 13.85 -1.77 1.67
C GLN A 166 13.93 -3.11 0.93
N LEU A 167 12.82 -3.84 0.90
CA LEU A 167 12.71 -5.11 0.15
C LEU A 167 12.51 -4.89 -1.36
N GLY A 168 12.18 -3.65 -1.80
CA GLY A 168 11.75 -3.40 -3.16
C GLY A 168 10.40 -4.04 -3.50
N PHE A 169 9.55 -4.20 -2.50
CA PHE A 169 8.26 -4.90 -2.59
C PHE A 169 7.15 -3.95 -3.06
N TRP A 170 7.31 -3.41 -4.24
CA TRP A 170 6.39 -2.44 -4.86
C TRP A 170 6.49 -2.48 -6.39
N THR A 171 5.47 -2.00 -7.06
CA THR A 171 5.40 -1.93 -8.53
C THR A 171 5.73 -0.53 -9.02
N ILE A 172 6.77 -0.38 -9.84
CA ILE A 172 7.11 0.89 -10.48
C ILE A 172 5.91 1.42 -11.26
N HIS A 173 5.48 2.65 -10.95
CA HIS A 173 4.29 3.31 -11.49
C HIS A 173 2.96 2.58 -11.21
N GLY A 174 2.92 1.72 -10.18
CA GLY A 174 1.74 0.87 -9.90
C GLY A 174 1.12 1.03 -8.52
N ASP A 175 1.90 1.37 -7.50
CA ASP A 175 1.41 1.48 -6.11
C ASP A 175 2.04 2.64 -5.35
N VAL A 176 3.11 3.26 -5.85
CA VAL A 176 3.76 4.43 -5.25
C VAL A 176 3.00 5.70 -5.64
N GLY A 177 2.50 6.45 -4.64
CA GLY A 177 1.82 7.74 -4.81
C GLY A 177 2.77 8.95 -4.77
N ASP A 178 2.19 10.15 -4.68
CA ASP A 178 2.94 11.42 -4.66
C ASP A 178 3.51 11.74 -3.27
N PHE A 179 2.84 11.30 -2.21
CA PHE A 179 3.23 11.58 -0.82
C PHE A 179 2.92 10.37 0.05
N ASP A 180 3.89 9.94 0.80
CA ASP A 180 3.81 8.76 1.65
C ASP A 180 3.99 9.13 3.13
N PRO A 181 2.92 9.15 3.92
CA PRO A 181 3.00 9.50 5.32
C PRO A 181 3.63 8.42 6.21
N ILE A 182 3.73 7.17 5.74
CA ILE A 182 4.23 6.03 6.55
C ILE A 182 5.54 5.45 6.02
N GLN A 183 6.17 6.08 5.04
CA GLN A 183 7.40 5.60 4.38
C GLN A 183 8.55 5.28 5.36
N ASP A 184 8.64 6.05 6.45
CA ASP A 184 9.69 5.88 7.46
C ASP A 184 9.31 4.92 8.59
N LEU A 185 8.14 4.31 8.55
CA LEU A 185 7.68 3.33 9.54
C LEU A 185 7.97 1.89 9.07
N TRP A 186 8.58 1.10 9.94
CA TRP A 186 8.68 -0.35 9.72
C TRP A 186 7.29 -1.00 9.76
N LYS A 187 7.13 -2.15 9.09
CA LYS A 187 5.85 -2.88 9.10
C LYS A 187 5.35 -3.17 10.52
N THR A 188 6.25 -3.54 11.42
CA THR A 188 5.93 -3.73 12.85
C THR A 188 5.46 -2.45 13.52
N GLU A 189 6.00 -1.30 13.14
CA GLU A 189 5.57 0.01 13.67
C GLU A 189 4.22 0.44 13.08
N VAL A 190 3.93 0.10 11.82
CA VAL A 190 2.59 0.28 11.23
C VAL A 190 1.55 -0.52 12.01
N TYR A 191 1.84 -1.79 12.37
CA TYR A 191 0.96 -2.57 13.24
C TYR A 191 0.83 -1.97 14.64
N GLY A 192 1.92 -1.46 15.22
CA GLY A 192 1.90 -0.76 16.50
C GLY A 192 1.00 0.48 16.45
N LEU A 193 1.13 1.29 15.42
CA LEU A 193 0.31 2.49 15.19
C LEU A 193 -1.17 2.11 14.96
N ALA A 194 -1.45 1.07 14.20
CA ALA A 194 -2.81 0.58 14.00
C ALA A 194 -3.46 0.12 15.32
N ASN A 195 -2.74 -0.61 16.17
CA ASN A 195 -3.24 -1.01 17.49
C ASN A 195 -3.53 0.20 18.38
N TYR A 196 -2.65 1.20 18.38
CA TYR A 196 -2.89 2.48 19.06
C TYR A 196 -4.17 3.16 18.53
N LEU A 197 -4.35 3.27 17.22
CA LEU A 197 -5.52 3.89 16.60
C LEU A 197 -6.81 3.15 16.96
N ARG A 198 -6.81 1.82 16.90
CA ARG A 198 -7.95 1.00 17.33
C ARG A 198 -8.37 1.34 18.77
N ASP A 199 -7.41 1.38 19.69
CA ASP A 199 -7.69 1.59 21.11
C ASP A 199 -8.07 3.07 21.37
N ARG A 200 -7.47 4.02 20.67
CA ARG A 200 -7.86 5.45 20.67
C ARG A 200 -9.32 5.63 20.26
N TYR A 201 -9.73 5.04 19.12
CA TYR A 201 -11.13 5.16 18.66
C TYR A 201 -12.11 4.43 19.58
N LYS A 202 -11.71 3.29 20.14
CA LYS A 202 -12.50 2.60 21.16
C LYS A 202 -12.73 3.47 22.40
N SER A 203 -11.70 4.16 22.88
CA SER A 203 -11.78 5.08 24.03
C SER A 203 -12.68 6.27 23.71
N LYS A 204 -12.54 6.89 22.54
CA LYS A 204 -13.44 7.98 22.09
C LYS A 204 -14.89 7.52 21.97
N ALA A 205 -15.14 6.29 21.51
CA ALA A 205 -16.49 5.74 21.46
C ALA A 205 -17.12 5.59 22.86
N LEU A 206 -16.35 5.10 23.84
CA LEU A 206 -16.81 4.98 25.23
C LEU A 206 -17.08 6.34 25.87
N GLU A 207 -16.24 7.33 25.60
CA GLU A 207 -16.46 8.71 26.06
C GLU A 207 -17.74 9.32 25.47
N ALA A 208 -17.94 9.16 24.15
CA ALA A 208 -19.16 9.62 23.48
C ALA A 208 -20.42 8.92 24.02
N LEU A 209 -20.34 7.62 24.32
CA LEU A 209 -21.42 6.88 24.95
C LEU A 209 -21.76 7.41 26.35
N HIS A 210 -20.76 7.74 27.16
CA HIS A 210 -20.93 8.30 28.50
C HIS A 210 -21.62 9.67 28.47
N ASN A 211 -21.38 10.46 27.41
CA ASN A 211 -21.96 11.78 27.21
C ASN A 211 -23.27 11.77 26.39
N ASP A 212 -23.83 10.59 26.14
CA ASP A 212 -25.07 10.36 25.37
C ASP A 212 -25.01 10.84 23.90
N TYR A 213 -23.80 10.94 23.32
CA TYR A 213 -23.59 11.27 21.91
C TYR A 213 -23.59 10.01 21.03
N LYS A 214 -24.76 9.47 20.77
CA LYS A 214 -24.92 8.19 20.09
C LYS A 214 -24.27 8.15 18.69
N GLU A 215 -24.53 9.13 17.86
CA GLU A 215 -23.97 9.21 16.49
C GLU A 215 -22.43 9.24 16.50
N THR A 216 -21.84 10.04 17.39
CA THR A 216 -20.39 10.10 17.59
C THR A 216 -19.82 8.79 18.11
N CYS A 217 -20.55 8.11 19.02
CA CYS A 217 -20.19 6.78 19.50
C CYS A 217 -20.15 5.77 18.35
N ASP A 218 -21.19 5.75 17.53
CA ASP A 218 -21.30 4.81 16.39
C ASP A 218 -20.20 5.06 15.35
N LYS A 219 -19.89 6.34 15.05
CA LYS A 219 -18.75 6.73 14.21
C LYS A 219 -17.42 6.13 14.71
N TYR A 220 -17.06 6.39 15.96
CA TYR A 220 -15.80 5.89 16.52
C TYR A 220 -15.75 4.38 16.67
N ARG A 221 -16.89 3.71 16.89
CA ARG A 221 -16.99 2.26 16.87
C ARG A 221 -16.70 1.69 15.48
N ALA A 222 -17.26 2.29 14.44
CA ALA A 222 -16.98 1.90 13.05
C ALA A 222 -15.49 2.07 12.71
N MET A 223 -14.86 3.18 13.08
CA MET A 223 -13.42 3.41 12.89
C MET A 223 -12.57 2.37 13.62
N SER A 224 -12.86 2.09 14.91
CA SER A 224 -12.15 1.07 15.68
C SER A 224 -12.30 -0.32 15.06
N TYR A 225 -13.50 -0.65 14.58
CA TYR A 225 -13.79 -1.94 13.96
C TYR A 225 -13.12 -2.09 12.59
N ALA A 226 -13.06 -1.03 11.78
CA ALA A 226 -12.35 -1.02 10.50
C ALA A 226 -10.85 -1.31 10.69
N VAL A 227 -10.19 -0.62 11.65
CA VAL A 227 -8.78 -0.89 11.98
C VAL A 227 -8.59 -2.31 12.50
N TYR A 228 -9.46 -2.79 13.39
CA TYR A 228 -9.39 -4.17 13.87
C TYR A 228 -9.50 -5.19 12.74
N SER A 229 -10.42 -4.98 11.81
CA SER A 229 -10.63 -5.86 10.67
C SER A 229 -9.42 -5.91 9.75
N SER A 230 -8.79 -4.76 9.47
CA SER A 230 -7.55 -4.69 8.68
C SER A 230 -6.39 -5.42 9.35
N CYS A 231 -6.25 -5.34 10.68
CA CYS A 231 -5.23 -6.08 11.42
C CYS A 231 -5.40 -7.61 11.35
N LYS A 232 -6.57 -8.11 10.95
CA LYS A 232 -6.87 -9.53 10.82
C LYS A 232 -6.62 -10.08 9.42
N LEU A 233 -6.54 -9.22 8.42
CA LEU A 233 -6.17 -9.64 7.08
C LEU A 233 -4.72 -10.12 7.07
N ILE A 234 -4.49 -11.21 6.36
CA ILE A 234 -3.13 -11.67 6.09
C ILE A 234 -2.59 -10.79 4.95
N PRO A 235 -1.48 -10.05 5.15
CA PRO A 235 -0.87 -9.29 4.08
C PRO A 235 -0.49 -10.18 2.91
N THR A 236 -0.91 -9.79 1.72
CA THR A 236 -0.60 -10.49 0.46
C THR A 236 -0.26 -9.47 -0.61
N ASP A 237 0.58 -9.88 -1.55
CA ASP A 237 0.91 -9.09 -2.73
C ASP A 237 -0.28 -8.84 -3.67
N GLY A 238 -1.42 -9.44 -3.38
CA GLY A 238 -2.61 -9.38 -4.24
C GLY A 238 -2.44 -10.05 -5.62
N LEU A 239 -1.32 -10.75 -5.85
CA LEU A 239 -0.96 -11.38 -7.12
C LEU A 239 -1.30 -12.87 -7.14
N GLY A 240 -1.53 -13.47 -5.97
CA GLY A 240 -1.77 -14.89 -5.83
C GLY A 240 -0.52 -15.77 -6.04
N ILE A 241 0.67 -15.20 -5.87
CA ILE A 241 1.95 -15.92 -5.97
C ILE A 241 2.16 -16.78 -4.73
N SER A 242 1.81 -16.23 -3.57
CA SER A 242 1.92 -16.88 -2.26
C SER A 242 0.66 -16.63 -1.41
N ASN A 243 0.54 -17.35 -0.27
CA ASN A 243 -0.58 -17.12 0.63
C ASN A 243 -0.36 -15.92 1.54
N SER A 244 0.88 -15.43 1.65
CA SER A 244 1.23 -14.23 2.43
C SER A 244 2.54 -13.63 1.93
N ASP A 245 2.75 -12.34 2.22
CA ASP A 245 4.03 -11.66 1.95
C ASP A 245 5.18 -12.33 2.70
N LEU A 246 4.96 -12.76 3.95
CA LEU A 246 5.98 -13.47 4.74
C LEU A 246 6.41 -14.81 4.12
N GLU A 247 5.46 -15.54 3.52
CA GLU A 247 5.78 -16.76 2.76
C GLU A 247 6.64 -16.43 1.54
N GLN A 248 6.32 -15.35 0.83
CA GLN A 248 7.06 -14.91 -0.33
C GLN A 248 8.46 -14.40 0.02
N ILE A 249 8.61 -13.71 1.15
CA ILE A 249 9.88 -13.24 1.69
C ILE A 249 10.70 -14.40 2.27
N GLY A 250 10.05 -15.49 2.68
CA GLY A 250 10.68 -16.63 3.36
C GLY A 250 10.95 -16.38 4.85
N ALA A 251 10.22 -15.44 5.47
CA ALA A 251 10.36 -15.06 6.87
C ALA A 251 9.20 -15.60 7.73
N LYS A 252 9.44 -15.70 9.05
CA LYS A 252 8.44 -16.18 10.02
C LYS A 252 7.57 -15.06 10.57
N SER A 253 8.09 -13.83 10.62
CA SER A 253 7.39 -12.67 11.15
C SER A 253 8.00 -11.37 10.61
N TYR A 254 7.24 -10.29 10.65
CA TYR A 254 7.76 -8.95 10.35
C TYR A 254 8.76 -8.46 11.41
N ASP A 255 8.68 -8.92 12.66
CA ASP A 255 9.71 -8.62 13.67
C ASP A 255 11.08 -9.13 13.25
N GLU A 256 11.14 -10.35 12.67
CA GLU A 256 12.36 -10.90 12.12
C GLU A 256 12.88 -10.09 10.93
N VAL A 257 11.99 -9.73 10.00
CA VAL A 257 12.34 -8.95 8.80
C VAL A 257 12.88 -7.58 9.19
N ASP A 258 12.13 -6.84 10.00
CA ASP A 258 12.45 -5.46 10.38
C ASP A 258 13.71 -5.39 11.24
N ASP A 259 13.94 -6.38 12.14
CA ASP A 259 15.16 -6.47 12.93
C ASP A 259 16.39 -6.67 12.02
N ILE A 260 16.28 -7.52 11.01
CA ILE A 260 17.37 -7.76 10.05
C ILE A 260 17.63 -6.50 9.22
N LEU A 261 16.59 -5.92 8.63
CA LEU A 261 16.73 -4.75 7.76
C LEU A 261 17.26 -3.53 8.53
N SER A 262 16.79 -3.29 9.75
CA SER A 262 17.25 -2.18 10.58
C SER A 262 18.75 -2.26 10.94
N ARG A 263 19.31 -3.45 11.01
CA ARG A 263 20.75 -3.66 11.21
C ARG A 263 21.55 -3.55 9.92
N TYR A 264 20.96 -3.96 8.80
CA TYR A 264 21.63 -3.96 7.50
C TYR A 264 21.81 -2.56 6.91
N ILE A 265 20.82 -1.67 7.05
CA ILE A 265 20.86 -0.32 6.47
C ILE A 265 22.03 0.51 6.96
N PRO A 266 22.28 0.67 8.28
CA PRO A 266 23.43 1.43 8.76
C PRO A 266 24.77 0.87 8.27
N PHE A 267 24.86 -0.45 8.14
CA PHE A 267 26.04 -1.14 7.63
C PHE A 267 26.29 -0.84 6.14
N LYS A 268 25.23 -0.87 5.32
CA LYS A 268 25.26 -0.51 3.91
C LYS A 268 25.72 0.95 3.72
N GLU A 269 25.15 1.87 4.47
CA GLU A 269 25.50 3.29 4.44
C GLU A 269 26.94 3.53 4.88
N TYR A 270 27.41 2.85 5.91
CA TYR A 270 28.80 2.91 6.36
C TYR A 270 29.76 2.49 5.25
N ARG A 271 29.50 1.36 4.58
CA ARG A 271 30.33 0.85 3.48
C ARG A 271 30.36 1.81 2.30
N GLN A 272 29.22 2.31 1.87
CA GLN A 272 29.12 3.29 0.77
C GLN A 272 29.93 4.56 1.09
N LYS A 273 29.84 5.06 2.31
CA LYS A 273 30.59 6.24 2.77
C LYS A 273 32.10 6.04 2.74
N HIS A 274 32.59 4.82 2.94
CA HIS A 274 34.02 4.50 3.00
C HIS A 274 34.56 3.91 1.68
N GLY A 275 33.73 3.86 0.62
CA GLY A 275 34.14 3.34 -0.69
C GLY A 275 34.44 1.84 -0.70
N GLU A 276 33.88 1.10 0.27
CA GLU A 276 34.07 -0.34 0.35
C GLU A 276 33.02 -1.05 -0.53
N PRO A 277 33.43 -2.05 -1.35
CA PRO A 277 32.50 -2.75 -2.21
C PRO A 277 31.45 -3.51 -1.36
N LEU A 278 30.17 -3.35 -1.73
CA LEU A 278 29.11 -4.22 -1.23
C LEU A 278 29.17 -5.53 -2.00
N HIS A 279 29.49 -6.61 -1.33
CA HIS A 279 29.33 -7.97 -1.85
C HIS A 279 27.97 -8.50 -1.44
N PRO A 280 26.96 -8.49 -2.33
CA PRO A 280 25.58 -8.83 -1.97
C PRO A 280 25.42 -10.23 -1.39
N HIS A 281 26.32 -11.16 -1.79
CA HIS A 281 26.20 -12.56 -1.39
C HIS A 281 26.79 -12.89 -0.01
N ASP A 282 27.84 -12.18 0.43
CA ASP A 282 28.55 -12.57 1.67
C ASP A 282 27.88 -12.03 2.93
N GLU A 283 27.25 -10.87 2.86
CA GLU A 283 26.79 -10.12 4.01
C GLU A 283 25.27 -10.28 4.28
N MET A 284 24.48 -10.30 3.24
CA MET A 284 23.06 -10.68 3.37
C MET A 284 22.89 -12.15 3.74
N ALA A 285 23.75 -13.04 3.26
CA ALA A 285 23.72 -14.45 3.62
C ALA A 285 23.95 -14.69 5.11
N VAL A 286 24.86 -13.92 5.71
CA VAL A 286 25.18 -14.01 7.15
C VAL A 286 24.08 -13.41 8.02
N LEU A 287 23.45 -12.29 7.58
CA LEU A 287 22.38 -11.62 8.32
C LEU A 287 21.02 -12.31 8.16
N LEU A 288 20.73 -12.87 7.00
CA LEU A 288 19.42 -13.41 6.64
C LEU A 288 19.29 -14.94 6.86
N GLY A 289 20.32 -15.59 7.44
CA GLY A 289 20.24 -17.02 7.73
C GLY A 289 19.90 -17.91 6.52
N GLY A 290 20.27 -17.49 5.31
CA GLY A 290 20.21 -18.30 4.07
C GLY A 290 18.84 -18.40 3.39
N GLN A 291 17.74 -17.98 3.98
CA GLN A 291 16.39 -18.17 3.40
C GLN A 291 15.73 -16.90 2.84
N ILE A 292 16.01 -15.73 3.40
CA ILE A 292 15.51 -14.44 2.88
C ILE A 292 16.31 -13.96 1.63
N GLN A 293 17.36 -14.70 1.29
CA GLN A 293 18.41 -14.36 0.32
C GLN A 293 17.95 -14.04 -1.10
N LEU A 294 16.97 -14.75 -1.60
CA LEU A 294 16.69 -14.72 -3.06
C LEU A 294 15.81 -13.55 -3.48
N PHE A 295 14.88 -13.12 -2.65
CA PHE A 295 13.91 -12.09 -3.03
C PHE A 295 14.44 -10.66 -2.90
N ALA A 296 15.12 -10.34 -1.81
CA ALA A 296 15.71 -9.02 -1.61
C ALA A 296 16.83 -8.75 -2.64
N LEU A 297 17.61 -9.78 -3.01
CA LEU A 297 18.67 -9.67 -4.03
C LEU A 297 18.12 -9.55 -5.45
N ASP A 298 17.17 -10.38 -5.83
CA ASP A 298 16.58 -10.34 -7.17
C ASP A 298 15.71 -9.09 -7.38
N GLY A 299 14.98 -8.65 -6.36
CA GLY A 299 14.23 -7.39 -6.37
C GLY A 299 15.14 -6.16 -6.46
N HIS A 300 16.23 -6.10 -5.71
CA HIS A 300 17.19 -5.00 -5.74
C HIS A 300 18.10 -5.02 -6.96
N LEU A 301 18.59 -6.18 -7.41
CA LEU A 301 19.44 -6.29 -8.60
C LEU A 301 18.66 -5.99 -9.88
N ALA A 302 17.44 -6.49 -9.99
CA ALA A 302 16.60 -6.20 -11.17
C ALA A 302 16.11 -4.74 -11.22
N ARG A 303 16.10 -4.02 -10.10
CA ARG A 303 15.61 -2.62 -10.01
C ARG A 303 16.73 -1.61 -9.74
N GLY A 304 17.83 -2.01 -9.07
CA GLY A 304 18.98 -1.15 -8.79
C GLY A 304 19.77 -0.74 -10.03
N GLU A 305 19.77 -1.55 -11.07
CA GLU A 305 20.35 -1.17 -12.37
C GLU A 305 19.54 -0.08 -13.08
N ILE A 306 18.26 0.05 -12.78
CA ILE A 306 17.39 1.09 -13.37
C ILE A 306 17.56 2.43 -12.63
N HIS A 307 17.90 2.45 -11.35
CA HIS A 307 18.08 3.69 -10.57
C HIS A 307 19.43 4.40 -10.82
N HIS A 308 20.40 3.76 -11.48
CA HIS A 308 21.68 4.40 -11.82
C HIS A 308 21.68 5.11 -13.18
N HIS A 309 20.55 5.15 -13.90
CA HIS A 309 20.44 5.75 -15.22
C HIS A 309 19.32 6.81 -15.38
N ILE A 310 18.78 7.36 -14.25
CA ILE A 310 17.92 8.55 -14.30
C ILE A 310 18.55 9.68 -13.51
#